data_3d548587d95aca93b9cc181434ef6295
#
_entry.id   3d548587d95aca93b9cc181434ef6295
#
_cell.length_a   1.000
_cell.length_b   1.000
_cell.length_c   1.000
_cell.angle_alpha   90.00
_cell.angle_beta   90.00
_cell.angle_gamma   90.00
#
_symmetry.space_group_name_H-M   'P 1'
#
loop_
_entity.id
_entity.type
_entity.pdbx_description
1 polymer ?
#
loop_
_entity_poly.entity_id
_entity_poly.type
_entity_poly.pdbx_seq_one_letter_code
_entity_poly.pdbx_strand_id
1 'polypeptide(L)'
;MQQLVDLFGFLSVVLRAGTLVFQSLLLGGVLFVLWISCNTPGDVAQRQRMESSLWTLLRLSIIGLIAIQALYLFVDSSVLMASAEIGFSGVVGANFFISGSVVLCAALLALIISVSRSKFSSWALIVPAIVVMAASLMTNHAASRLDGRPLLVTLTAIHEAATGFWIGGLPYLVLALYRNKDSTARFYITERFSRLALISVCLIVLSGLTMSVLYIGSWRAVLGTAYGVMVLAKAVMLGALMVLGGINFLMLRNLPRDQVMPRLRRLIEAEVGIGITVILTAASLTSQPPAVDQPNDIVSLHQIYQRFRPTIPRLTYSHVEVASAAGAGSTGIGSAGKLPVAHNADGQLISPHMIADSMESEANHHWMGVLVLLMGVLALLARTGKAPWAEYWPLLLIGIAVFIILLADTECWPVGWKSVGACFADPEVFQHRMAALVCIGFAIFELRVRRRKRENDSMALVFPLMCAAGGAVLLTHQHAITNVKENLLVELSHVPMGVLAVFAGWSRWLELRLPPGNRKIPSWVWPACFVLIGAALLNYREM
;
A
#
# COMPACT_ATOMS: atom_id res chain seq x y z
N MET A 1 24.34 12.81 -2.05
CA MET A 1 24.55 11.39 -1.69
C MET A 1 23.93 11.09 -0.33
N GLN A 2 24.22 11.89 0.73
CA GLN A 2 23.65 11.69 2.08
C GLN A 2 22.11 11.57 2.05
N GLN A 3 21.41 12.51 1.43
CA GLN A 3 19.94 12.45 1.30
C GLN A 3 19.43 11.19 0.59
N LEU A 4 20.18 10.64 -0.38
CA LEU A 4 19.83 9.39 -1.04
C LEU A 4 19.96 8.19 -0.09
N VAL A 5 20.98 8.20 0.77
CA VAL A 5 21.18 7.17 1.80
C VAL A 5 20.07 7.24 2.84
N ASP A 6 19.71 8.45 3.29
CA ASP A 6 18.65 8.67 4.29
C ASP A 6 17.27 8.22 3.79
N LEU A 7 16.98 8.40 2.48
CA LEU A 7 15.74 7.99 1.84
C LEU A 7 15.78 6.55 1.29
N PHE A 8 16.93 5.86 1.37
CA PHE A 8 17.11 4.58 0.69
C PHE A 8 16.12 3.50 1.15
N GLY A 9 15.87 3.41 2.46
CA GLY A 9 14.93 2.41 3.00
C GLY A 9 13.55 2.50 2.34
N PHE A 10 12.98 3.69 2.28
CA PHE A 10 11.69 3.92 1.64
C PHE A 10 11.76 3.76 0.10
N LEU A 11 12.78 4.33 -0.52
CA LEU A 11 12.92 4.31 -1.98
C LEU A 11 13.11 2.90 -2.53
N SER A 12 13.90 2.05 -1.86
CA SER A 12 14.12 0.65 -2.26
C SER A 12 12.81 -0.16 -2.22
N VAL A 13 11.98 0.04 -1.18
CA VAL A 13 10.66 -0.61 -1.08
C VAL A 13 9.74 -0.16 -2.22
N VAL A 14 9.68 1.14 -2.51
CA VAL A 14 8.83 1.69 -3.58
C VAL A 14 9.28 1.19 -4.96
N LEU A 15 10.59 1.16 -5.22
CA LEU A 15 11.12 0.66 -6.49
C LEU A 15 10.89 -0.85 -6.65
N ARG A 16 11.09 -1.62 -5.59
CA ARG A 16 10.77 -3.05 -5.59
C ARG A 16 9.27 -3.29 -5.79
N ALA A 17 8.42 -2.51 -5.14
CA ALA A 17 6.97 -2.55 -5.34
C ALA A 17 6.58 -2.28 -6.80
N GLY A 18 7.18 -1.27 -7.41
CA GLY A 18 7.01 -0.98 -8.83
C GLY A 18 7.44 -2.14 -9.73
N THR A 19 8.59 -2.76 -9.44
CA THR A 19 9.05 -3.95 -10.17
C THR A 19 8.03 -5.08 -10.07
N LEU A 20 7.51 -5.41 -8.89
CA LEU A 20 6.51 -6.47 -8.68
C LEU A 20 5.19 -6.17 -9.40
N VAL A 21 4.74 -4.90 -9.39
CA VAL A 21 3.52 -4.48 -10.12
C VAL A 21 3.70 -4.68 -11.62
N PHE A 22 4.77 -4.15 -12.21
CA PHE A 22 5.00 -4.27 -13.65
C PHE A 22 5.33 -5.71 -14.08
N GLN A 23 6.01 -6.50 -13.25
CA GLN A 23 6.19 -7.93 -13.44
C GLN A 23 4.84 -8.67 -13.47
N SER A 24 3.96 -8.37 -12.52
CA SER A 24 2.61 -8.95 -12.49
C SER A 24 1.78 -8.57 -13.72
N LEU A 25 1.88 -7.30 -14.16
CA LEU A 25 1.24 -6.82 -15.39
C LEU A 25 1.79 -7.51 -16.64
N LEU A 26 3.10 -7.77 -16.70
CA LEU A 26 3.71 -8.54 -17.80
C LEU A 26 3.16 -9.97 -17.83
N LEU A 27 3.21 -10.70 -16.71
CA LEU A 27 2.72 -12.09 -16.62
C LEU A 27 1.23 -12.20 -16.96
N GLY A 28 0.40 -11.38 -16.31
CA GLY A 28 -1.04 -11.32 -16.56
C GLY A 28 -1.37 -10.89 -17.98
N GLY A 29 -0.62 -9.91 -18.52
CA GLY A 29 -0.83 -9.40 -19.87
C GLY A 29 -0.48 -10.42 -20.95
N VAL A 30 0.64 -11.12 -20.82
CA VAL A 30 1.02 -12.20 -21.75
C VAL A 30 -0.06 -13.27 -21.77
N LEU A 31 -0.49 -13.77 -20.60
CA LEU A 31 -1.53 -14.78 -20.53
C LEU A 31 -2.88 -14.27 -21.07
N PHE A 32 -3.22 -13.02 -20.80
CA PHE A 32 -4.48 -12.41 -21.24
C PHE A 32 -4.51 -12.30 -22.78
N VAL A 33 -3.45 -11.79 -23.39
CA VAL A 33 -3.38 -11.59 -24.83
C VAL A 33 -3.33 -12.93 -25.56
N LEU A 34 -2.56 -13.90 -25.08
CA LEU A 34 -2.39 -15.19 -25.77
C LEU A 34 -3.56 -16.14 -25.59
N TRP A 35 -4.24 -16.09 -24.46
CA TRP A 35 -5.26 -17.10 -24.15
C TRP A 35 -6.65 -16.52 -23.88
N ILE A 36 -6.80 -15.49 -23.02
CA ILE A 36 -8.11 -14.97 -22.63
C ILE A 36 -8.82 -14.26 -23.79
N SER A 37 -8.11 -13.40 -24.53
CA SER A 37 -8.67 -12.65 -25.65
C SER A 37 -8.72 -13.46 -26.95
N CYS A 38 -8.09 -14.63 -27.00
CA CYS A 38 -8.05 -15.49 -28.17
C CYS A 38 -9.45 -15.97 -28.54
N ASN A 39 -9.77 -15.95 -29.86
CA ASN A 39 -11.06 -16.40 -30.38
C ASN A 39 -12.30 -15.72 -29.76
N THR A 40 -12.16 -14.45 -29.33
CA THR A 40 -13.31 -13.68 -28.84
C THR A 40 -14.36 -13.56 -29.96
N PRO A 41 -15.64 -13.92 -29.70
CA PRO A 41 -16.72 -13.78 -30.67
C PRO A 41 -17.00 -12.30 -30.98
N GLY A 42 -17.69 -12.04 -32.11
CA GLY A 42 -18.14 -10.71 -32.50
C GLY A 42 -17.46 -10.14 -33.73
N ASP A 43 -17.66 -8.83 -33.97
CA ASP A 43 -17.15 -8.11 -35.13
C ASP A 43 -15.62 -8.08 -35.17
N VAL A 44 -15.05 -8.38 -36.36
CA VAL A 44 -13.61 -8.44 -36.59
C VAL A 44 -12.92 -7.09 -36.32
N ALA A 45 -13.53 -5.98 -36.74
CA ALA A 45 -12.95 -4.65 -36.57
C ALA A 45 -12.92 -4.26 -35.07
N GLN A 46 -13.96 -4.59 -34.32
CA GLN A 46 -14.03 -4.34 -32.88
C GLN A 46 -13.00 -5.20 -32.11
N ARG A 47 -12.85 -6.47 -32.48
CA ARG A 47 -11.84 -7.36 -31.91
C ARG A 47 -10.43 -6.83 -32.15
N GLN A 48 -10.11 -6.41 -33.37
CA GLN A 48 -8.80 -5.83 -33.70
C GLN A 48 -8.48 -4.56 -32.89
N ARG A 49 -9.46 -3.68 -32.68
CA ARG A 49 -9.30 -2.46 -31.84
C ARG A 49 -9.04 -2.82 -30.37
N MET A 50 -9.75 -3.82 -29.85
CA MET A 50 -9.53 -4.33 -28.50
C MET A 50 -8.12 -4.93 -28.37
N GLU A 51 -7.74 -5.84 -29.26
CA GLU A 51 -6.42 -6.48 -29.29
C GLU A 51 -5.30 -5.44 -29.40
N SER A 52 -5.42 -4.44 -30.28
CA SER A 52 -4.45 -3.34 -30.39
C SER A 52 -4.29 -2.58 -29.07
N SER A 53 -5.38 -2.33 -28.34
CA SER A 53 -5.33 -1.66 -27.04
C SER A 53 -4.67 -2.55 -25.97
N LEU A 54 -4.94 -3.85 -25.96
CA LEU A 54 -4.31 -4.82 -25.05
C LEU A 54 -2.80 -4.92 -25.29
N TRP A 55 -2.38 -4.98 -26.55
CA TRP A 55 -0.97 -4.95 -26.91
C TRP A 55 -0.28 -3.64 -26.50
N THR A 56 -0.97 -2.52 -26.62
CA THR A 56 -0.45 -1.22 -26.16
C THR A 56 -0.25 -1.22 -24.65
N LEU A 57 -1.21 -1.74 -23.88
CA LEU A 57 -1.07 -1.86 -22.43
C LEU A 57 0.09 -2.78 -22.05
N LEU A 58 0.24 -3.92 -22.75
CA LEU A 58 1.34 -4.84 -22.51
C LEU A 58 2.70 -4.17 -22.76
N ARG A 59 2.85 -3.43 -23.85
CA ARG A 59 4.08 -2.68 -24.14
C ARG A 59 4.36 -1.61 -23.09
N LEU A 60 3.35 -0.88 -22.66
CA LEU A 60 3.50 0.12 -21.58
C LEU A 60 3.93 -0.55 -20.27
N SER A 61 3.39 -1.73 -19.95
CA SER A 61 3.79 -2.52 -18.78
C SER A 61 5.26 -2.98 -18.88
N ILE A 62 5.70 -3.41 -20.06
CA ILE A 62 7.10 -3.79 -20.29
C ILE A 62 8.03 -2.57 -20.18
N ILE A 63 7.67 -1.44 -20.77
CA ILE A 63 8.44 -0.19 -20.68
C ILE A 63 8.51 0.28 -19.21
N GLY A 64 7.40 0.20 -18.48
CA GLY A 64 7.38 0.49 -17.06
C GLY A 64 8.30 -0.42 -16.25
N LEU A 65 8.34 -1.73 -16.56
CA LEU A 65 9.27 -2.66 -15.92
C LEU A 65 10.73 -2.29 -16.22
N ILE A 66 11.06 -1.97 -17.47
CA ILE A 66 12.41 -1.55 -17.87
C ILE A 66 12.82 -0.30 -17.09
N ALA A 67 11.96 0.72 -17.06
CA ALA A 67 12.26 2.00 -16.41
C ALA A 67 12.47 1.84 -14.90
N ILE A 68 11.55 1.13 -14.22
CA ILE A 68 11.62 0.95 -12.76
C ILE A 68 12.81 0.06 -12.38
N GLN A 69 13.09 -1.00 -13.16
CA GLN A 69 14.20 -1.90 -12.91
C GLN A 69 15.55 -1.23 -13.14
N ALA A 70 15.69 -0.40 -14.16
CA ALA A 70 16.89 0.38 -14.39
C ALA A 70 17.13 1.38 -13.25
N LEU A 71 16.07 2.04 -12.78
CA LEU A 71 16.15 2.96 -11.64
C LEU A 71 16.50 2.22 -10.35
N TYR A 72 15.91 1.06 -10.11
CA TYR A 72 16.23 0.20 -8.96
C TYR A 72 17.71 -0.18 -8.95
N LEU A 73 18.23 -0.70 -10.07
CA LEU A 73 19.65 -1.04 -10.19
C LEU A 73 20.57 0.16 -9.97
N PHE A 74 20.19 1.32 -10.52
CA PHE A 74 20.98 2.55 -10.36
C PHE A 74 21.03 3.00 -8.89
N VAL A 75 19.89 3.07 -8.21
CA VAL A 75 19.80 3.52 -6.81
C VAL A 75 20.51 2.57 -5.88
N ASP A 76 20.21 1.26 -5.94
CA ASP A 76 20.80 0.26 -5.05
C ASP A 76 22.33 0.17 -5.25
N SER A 77 22.81 0.23 -6.51
CA SER A 77 24.24 0.23 -6.81
C SER A 77 24.92 1.48 -6.28
N SER A 78 24.30 2.66 -6.45
CA SER A 78 24.86 3.94 -5.99
C SER A 78 24.98 3.99 -4.46
N VAL A 79 23.95 3.52 -3.76
CA VAL A 79 23.95 3.48 -2.29
C VAL A 79 24.95 2.45 -1.78
N LEU A 80 25.02 1.26 -2.37
CA LEU A 80 25.97 0.22 -1.97
C LEU A 80 27.41 0.68 -2.17
N MET A 81 27.74 1.33 -3.30
CA MET A 81 29.08 1.88 -3.53
C MET A 81 29.43 2.96 -2.49
N ALA A 82 28.47 3.81 -2.13
CA ALA A 82 28.69 4.90 -1.18
C ALA A 82 28.80 4.42 0.27
N SER A 83 27.99 3.43 0.67
CA SER A 83 27.93 2.95 2.06
C SER A 83 29.02 1.93 2.40
N ALA A 84 29.40 1.08 1.44
CA ALA A 84 30.41 0.04 1.63
C ALA A 84 31.79 0.42 1.09
N GLU A 85 31.95 1.62 0.52
CA GLU A 85 33.20 2.12 -0.08
C GLU A 85 33.80 1.16 -1.14
N ILE A 86 32.94 0.42 -1.86
CA ILE A 86 33.36 -0.54 -2.89
C ILE A 86 33.26 0.05 -4.29
N GLY A 87 34.17 -0.37 -5.17
CA GLY A 87 34.10 -0.01 -6.58
C GLY A 87 32.96 -0.73 -7.33
N PHE A 88 32.64 -0.23 -8.52
CA PHE A 88 31.58 -0.81 -9.37
C PHE A 88 31.80 -2.31 -9.68
N SER A 89 33.06 -2.76 -9.81
CA SER A 89 33.39 -4.19 -9.99
C SER A 89 32.89 -5.08 -8.85
N GLY A 90 32.86 -4.58 -7.62
CA GLY A 90 32.30 -5.29 -6.46
C GLY A 90 30.77 -5.39 -6.53
N VAL A 91 30.09 -4.36 -7.03
CA VAL A 91 28.65 -4.33 -7.19
C VAL A 91 28.16 -5.32 -8.24
N VAL A 92 28.89 -5.48 -9.36
CA VAL A 92 28.53 -6.37 -10.47
C VAL A 92 28.41 -7.84 -10.02
N GLY A 93 29.16 -8.25 -9.00
CA GLY A 93 29.09 -9.60 -8.41
C GLY A 93 27.93 -9.82 -7.45
N ALA A 94 27.20 -8.79 -7.05
CA ALA A 94 26.10 -8.91 -6.09
C ALA A 94 24.85 -9.55 -6.72
N ASN A 95 24.17 -10.41 -5.96
CA ASN A 95 22.98 -11.14 -6.44
C ASN A 95 21.87 -10.22 -6.96
N PHE A 96 21.62 -9.07 -6.29
CA PHE A 96 20.61 -8.13 -6.74
C PHE A 96 20.95 -7.52 -8.10
N PHE A 97 22.24 -7.24 -8.37
CA PHE A 97 22.69 -6.66 -9.63
C PHE A 97 22.59 -7.68 -10.78
N ILE A 98 23.05 -8.90 -10.54
CA ILE A 98 22.98 -9.98 -11.54
C ILE A 98 21.51 -10.29 -11.88
N SER A 99 20.70 -10.55 -10.85
CA SER A 99 19.27 -10.85 -11.03
C SER A 99 18.52 -9.70 -11.69
N GLY A 100 18.75 -8.47 -11.22
CA GLY A 100 18.13 -7.28 -11.78
C GLY A 100 18.53 -7.00 -13.22
N SER A 101 19.79 -7.28 -13.60
CA SER A 101 20.26 -7.19 -14.98
C SER A 101 19.61 -8.25 -15.88
N VAL A 102 19.40 -9.47 -15.38
CA VAL A 102 18.66 -10.51 -16.11
C VAL A 102 17.20 -10.09 -16.32
N VAL A 103 16.53 -9.52 -15.31
CA VAL A 103 15.17 -8.95 -15.44
C VAL A 103 15.14 -7.87 -16.52
N LEU A 104 16.11 -6.96 -16.51
CA LEU A 104 16.21 -5.87 -17.49
C LEU A 104 16.41 -6.38 -18.91
N CYS A 105 17.35 -7.31 -19.11
CA CYS A 105 17.60 -7.94 -20.42
C CYS A 105 16.38 -8.71 -20.93
N ALA A 106 15.71 -9.47 -20.06
CA ALA A 106 14.50 -10.21 -20.42
C ALA A 106 13.34 -9.27 -20.76
N ALA A 107 13.18 -8.15 -20.04
CA ALA A 107 12.17 -7.15 -20.35
C ALA A 107 12.45 -6.43 -21.69
N LEU A 108 13.72 -6.11 -21.98
CA LEU A 108 14.12 -5.58 -23.29
C LEU A 108 13.83 -6.57 -24.43
N LEU A 109 14.14 -7.85 -24.23
CA LEU A 109 13.79 -8.90 -25.18
C LEU A 109 12.28 -9.00 -25.39
N ALA A 110 11.49 -8.96 -24.30
CA ALA A 110 10.03 -8.95 -24.37
C ALA A 110 9.51 -7.73 -25.17
N LEU A 111 10.12 -6.55 -25.00
CA LEU A 111 9.78 -5.36 -25.77
C LEU A 111 10.03 -5.56 -27.25
N ILE A 112 11.21 -6.04 -27.63
CA ILE A 112 11.59 -6.33 -29.04
C ILE A 112 10.59 -7.31 -29.65
N ILE A 113 10.30 -8.43 -28.97
CA ILE A 113 9.34 -9.44 -29.42
C ILE A 113 7.93 -8.84 -29.57
N SER A 114 7.50 -7.96 -28.65
CA SER A 114 6.16 -7.34 -28.66
C SER A 114 5.94 -6.40 -29.84
N VAL A 115 7.01 -5.88 -30.46
CA VAL A 115 6.94 -5.02 -31.65
C VAL A 115 6.75 -5.85 -32.91
N SER A 116 7.28 -7.08 -32.94
CA SER A 116 7.06 -8.03 -34.06
C SER A 116 5.60 -8.52 -34.06
N ARG A 117 4.90 -8.40 -35.18
CA ARG A 117 3.47 -8.69 -35.31
C ARG A 117 3.15 -10.14 -35.75
N SER A 118 4.12 -11.06 -35.73
CA SER A 118 3.87 -12.43 -36.12
C SER A 118 3.21 -13.25 -35.00
N LYS A 119 2.35 -14.20 -35.33
CA LYS A 119 1.72 -15.11 -34.34
C LYS A 119 2.74 -15.93 -33.55
N PHE A 120 3.80 -16.37 -34.20
CA PHE A 120 4.89 -17.11 -33.57
C PHE A 120 5.63 -16.24 -32.55
N SER A 121 5.88 -14.98 -32.89
CA SER A 121 6.49 -14.00 -32.01
C SER A 121 5.67 -13.78 -30.74
N SER A 122 4.33 -13.80 -30.84
CA SER A 122 3.47 -13.60 -29.66
C SER A 122 3.66 -14.69 -28.59
N TRP A 123 3.78 -15.96 -28.99
CA TRP A 123 4.04 -17.06 -28.06
C TRP A 123 5.47 -17.02 -27.48
N ALA A 124 6.43 -16.47 -28.21
CA ALA A 124 7.80 -16.31 -27.74
C ALA A 124 7.90 -15.37 -26.52
N LEU A 125 6.88 -14.52 -26.24
CA LEU A 125 6.82 -13.69 -25.02
C LEU A 125 6.75 -14.49 -23.73
N ILE A 126 6.34 -15.75 -23.77
CA ILE A 126 6.31 -16.62 -22.59
C ILE A 126 7.71 -16.79 -21.99
N VAL A 127 8.73 -16.92 -22.86
CA VAL A 127 10.11 -17.15 -22.41
C VAL A 127 10.64 -15.98 -21.57
N PRO A 128 10.68 -14.74 -22.06
CA PRO A 128 11.16 -13.63 -21.23
C PRO A 128 10.25 -13.37 -20.00
N ALA A 129 8.95 -13.63 -20.06
CA ALA A 129 8.09 -13.52 -18.90
C ALA A 129 8.46 -14.53 -17.79
N ILE A 130 8.76 -15.77 -18.15
CA ILE A 130 9.25 -16.79 -17.20
C ILE A 130 10.65 -16.41 -16.68
N VAL A 131 11.54 -15.89 -17.52
CA VAL A 131 12.89 -15.47 -17.10
C VAL A 131 12.80 -14.31 -16.09
N VAL A 132 11.93 -13.32 -16.34
CA VAL A 132 11.69 -12.21 -15.39
C VAL A 132 11.24 -12.77 -14.04
N MET A 133 10.27 -13.68 -14.01
CA MET A 133 9.79 -14.30 -12.79
C MET A 133 10.90 -15.11 -12.08
N ALA A 134 11.62 -15.95 -12.81
CA ALA A 134 12.68 -16.77 -12.25
C ALA A 134 13.83 -15.93 -11.66
N ALA A 135 14.22 -14.86 -12.35
CA ALA A 135 15.24 -13.94 -11.84
C ALA A 135 14.78 -13.20 -10.58
N SER A 136 13.51 -12.76 -10.52
CA SER A 136 12.92 -12.14 -9.32
C SER A 136 12.95 -13.07 -8.11
N LEU A 137 12.70 -14.37 -8.30
CA LEU A 137 12.75 -15.36 -7.22
C LEU A 137 14.14 -15.49 -6.58
N MET A 138 15.22 -15.21 -7.32
CA MET A 138 16.59 -15.33 -6.79
C MET A 138 16.94 -14.27 -5.74
N THR A 139 16.17 -13.20 -5.64
CA THR A 139 16.35 -12.11 -4.65
C THR A 139 15.37 -12.18 -3.48
N ASN A 140 14.55 -13.22 -3.40
CA ASN A 140 13.56 -13.40 -2.33
C ASN A 140 14.13 -14.18 -1.14
N HIS A 141 13.49 -14.06 0.04
CA HIS A 141 13.85 -14.82 1.25
C HIS A 141 13.91 -16.34 1.02
N ALA A 142 13.06 -16.87 0.11
CA ALA A 142 13.05 -18.28 -0.24
C ALA A 142 14.39 -18.76 -0.82
N ALA A 143 15.06 -17.90 -1.61
CA ALA A 143 16.34 -18.24 -2.25
C ALA A 143 17.53 -18.22 -1.26
N SER A 144 17.44 -17.39 -0.21
CA SER A 144 18.50 -17.22 0.79
C SER A 144 18.46 -18.28 1.91
N ARG A 145 17.35 -19.05 2.04
CA ARG A 145 17.25 -20.12 3.04
C ARG A 145 18.07 -21.35 2.67
N LEU A 146 18.71 -21.94 3.68
CA LEU A 146 19.44 -23.20 3.53
C LEU A 146 18.48 -24.40 3.65
N ASP A 147 17.57 -24.37 4.63
CA ASP A 147 16.61 -25.43 4.89
C ASP A 147 15.30 -25.24 4.10
N GLY A 148 14.83 -26.31 3.47
CA GLY A 148 13.56 -26.30 2.73
C GLY A 148 13.52 -25.40 1.48
N ARG A 149 14.69 -24.92 1.02
CA ARG A 149 14.81 -24.00 -0.13
C ARG A 149 14.02 -24.43 -1.36
N PRO A 150 14.09 -25.71 -1.84
CA PRO A 150 13.34 -26.10 -3.04
C PRO A 150 11.83 -25.95 -2.88
N LEU A 151 11.30 -26.30 -1.71
CA LEU A 151 9.87 -26.17 -1.39
C LEU A 151 9.47 -24.70 -1.35
N LEU A 152 10.22 -23.86 -0.64
CA LEU A 152 9.92 -22.43 -0.50
C LEU A 152 10.00 -21.69 -1.83
N VAL A 153 11.01 -21.96 -2.65
CA VAL A 153 11.14 -21.36 -4.00
C VAL A 153 9.97 -21.79 -4.89
N THR A 154 9.57 -23.07 -4.85
CA THR A 154 8.42 -23.56 -5.62
C THR A 154 7.11 -22.92 -5.17
N LEU A 155 6.86 -22.83 -3.85
CA LEU A 155 5.67 -22.17 -3.32
C LEU A 155 5.62 -20.69 -3.68
N THR A 156 6.77 -19.99 -3.59
CA THR A 156 6.87 -18.59 -3.97
C THR A 156 6.62 -18.41 -5.47
N ALA A 157 7.17 -19.27 -6.32
CA ALA A 157 6.94 -19.25 -7.76
C ALA A 157 5.45 -19.44 -8.11
N ILE A 158 4.78 -20.41 -7.49
CA ILE A 158 3.33 -20.63 -7.66
C ILE A 158 2.54 -19.41 -7.21
N HIS A 159 2.88 -18.85 -6.04
CA HIS A 159 2.21 -17.69 -5.47
C HIS A 159 2.35 -16.44 -6.36
N GLU A 160 3.56 -16.13 -6.81
CA GLU A 160 3.83 -14.97 -7.68
C GLU A 160 3.20 -15.15 -9.07
N ALA A 161 3.28 -16.35 -9.66
CA ALA A 161 2.63 -16.63 -10.94
C ALA A 161 1.10 -16.46 -10.85
N ALA A 162 0.47 -17.05 -9.83
CA ALA A 162 -0.96 -16.94 -9.62
C ALA A 162 -1.40 -15.50 -9.35
N THR A 163 -0.61 -14.72 -8.59
CA THR A 163 -0.83 -13.30 -8.36
C THR A 163 -0.72 -12.51 -9.67
N GLY A 164 0.31 -12.76 -10.47
CA GLY A 164 0.49 -12.13 -11.78
C GLY A 164 -0.67 -12.44 -12.72
N PHE A 165 -1.12 -13.70 -12.80
CA PHE A 165 -2.21 -14.09 -13.67
C PHE A 165 -3.54 -13.47 -13.27
N TRP A 166 -3.86 -13.42 -11.99
CA TRP A 166 -5.11 -12.83 -11.52
C TRP A 166 -5.01 -11.31 -11.42
N ILE A 167 -4.23 -10.78 -10.48
CA ILE A 167 -4.16 -9.33 -10.21
C ILE A 167 -3.56 -8.58 -11.40
N GLY A 168 -2.47 -9.11 -11.99
CA GLY A 168 -1.85 -8.53 -13.17
C GLY A 168 -2.73 -8.61 -14.43
N GLY A 169 -3.65 -9.57 -14.52
CA GLY A 169 -4.61 -9.72 -15.62
C GLY A 169 -5.84 -8.80 -15.51
N LEU A 170 -6.22 -8.36 -14.29
CA LEU A 170 -7.40 -7.51 -14.07
C LEU A 170 -7.40 -6.19 -14.88
N PRO A 171 -6.29 -5.42 -14.99
CA PRO A 171 -6.26 -4.21 -15.82
C PRO A 171 -6.55 -4.49 -17.31
N TYR A 172 -6.10 -5.63 -17.81
CA TYR A 172 -6.40 -6.05 -19.18
C TYR A 172 -7.88 -6.41 -19.36
N LEU A 173 -8.48 -7.07 -18.35
CA LEU A 173 -9.91 -7.33 -18.33
C LEU A 173 -10.71 -6.03 -18.34
N VAL A 174 -10.38 -5.07 -17.49
CA VAL A 174 -11.01 -3.74 -17.46
C VAL A 174 -10.93 -3.08 -18.84
N LEU A 175 -9.74 -3.06 -19.45
CA LEU A 175 -9.52 -2.48 -20.77
C LEU A 175 -10.34 -3.19 -21.86
N ALA A 176 -10.38 -4.53 -21.85
CA ALA A 176 -11.18 -5.32 -22.78
C ALA A 176 -12.68 -5.01 -22.68
N LEU A 177 -13.19 -4.89 -21.44
CA LEU A 177 -14.59 -4.52 -21.18
C LEU A 177 -14.93 -3.08 -21.60
N TYR A 178 -13.97 -2.16 -21.55
CA TYR A 178 -14.17 -0.79 -22.05
C TYR A 178 -14.15 -0.72 -23.59
N ARG A 179 -13.26 -1.45 -24.23
CA ARG A 179 -13.05 -1.41 -25.69
C ARG A 179 -14.06 -2.23 -26.47
N ASN A 180 -14.64 -3.25 -25.90
CA ASN A 180 -15.64 -4.08 -26.55
C ASN A 180 -17.06 -3.62 -26.19
N LYS A 181 -17.93 -3.40 -27.20
CA LYS A 181 -19.32 -3.02 -27.01
C LYS A 181 -20.27 -4.22 -27.05
N ASP A 182 -19.85 -5.33 -27.68
CA ASP A 182 -20.66 -6.55 -27.78
C ASP A 182 -20.76 -7.25 -26.41
N SER A 183 -21.99 -7.47 -25.96
CA SER A 183 -22.29 -8.12 -24.69
C SER A 183 -21.83 -9.58 -24.67
N THR A 184 -21.93 -10.28 -25.81
CA THR A 184 -21.51 -11.68 -25.93
C THR A 184 -20.00 -11.83 -25.80
N ALA A 185 -19.24 -10.95 -26.47
CA ALA A 185 -17.80 -10.91 -26.36
C ALA A 185 -17.32 -10.55 -24.94
N ARG A 186 -17.95 -9.56 -24.30
CA ARG A 186 -17.66 -9.20 -22.89
C ARG A 186 -17.89 -10.38 -21.95
N PHE A 187 -19.03 -11.06 -22.10
CA PHE A 187 -19.36 -12.22 -21.28
C PHE A 187 -18.34 -13.34 -21.46
N TYR A 188 -18.00 -13.67 -22.71
CA TYR A 188 -17.02 -14.70 -23.06
C TYR A 188 -15.65 -14.44 -22.40
N ILE A 189 -15.11 -13.21 -22.53
CA ILE A 189 -13.82 -12.82 -21.95
C ILE A 189 -13.89 -12.91 -20.42
N THR A 190 -14.97 -12.39 -19.82
CA THR A 190 -15.11 -12.37 -18.35
C THR A 190 -15.25 -13.79 -17.79
N GLU A 191 -15.99 -14.67 -18.44
CA GLU A 191 -16.14 -16.06 -18.00
C GLU A 191 -14.80 -16.81 -18.03
N ARG A 192 -14.02 -16.66 -19.09
CA ARG A 192 -12.69 -17.27 -19.20
C ARG A 192 -11.76 -16.74 -18.11
N PHE A 193 -11.77 -15.42 -17.91
CA PHE A 193 -10.95 -14.80 -16.87
C PHE A 193 -11.40 -15.22 -15.46
N SER A 194 -12.69 -15.34 -15.20
CA SER A 194 -13.24 -15.77 -13.92
C SER A 194 -12.79 -17.19 -13.55
N ARG A 195 -12.71 -18.12 -14.52
CA ARG A 195 -12.17 -19.47 -14.29
C ARG A 195 -10.67 -19.43 -13.93
N LEU A 196 -9.88 -18.60 -14.65
CA LEU A 196 -8.48 -18.39 -14.32
C LEU A 196 -8.31 -17.79 -12.93
N ALA A 197 -9.09 -16.77 -12.61
CA ALA A 197 -9.06 -16.10 -11.30
C ALA A 197 -9.36 -17.08 -10.16
N LEU A 198 -10.36 -17.97 -10.33
CA LEU A 198 -10.69 -18.97 -9.31
C LEU A 198 -9.51 -19.93 -9.04
N ILE A 199 -8.88 -20.43 -10.10
CA ILE A 199 -7.69 -21.28 -9.97
C ILE A 199 -6.55 -20.52 -9.29
N SER A 200 -6.31 -19.28 -9.71
CA SER A 200 -5.26 -18.43 -9.12
C SER A 200 -5.51 -18.15 -7.64
N VAL A 201 -6.75 -17.87 -7.23
CA VAL A 201 -7.12 -17.65 -5.83
C VAL A 201 -6.83 -18.91 -5.00
N CYS A 202 -7.23 -20.10 -5.48
CA CYS A 202 -6.93 -21.35 -4.78
C CYS A 202 -5.41 -21.55 -4.60
N LEU A 203 -4.62 -21.29 -5.65
CA LEU A 203 -3.17 -21.40 -5.61
C LEU A 203 -2.53 -20.38 -4.65
N ILE A 204 -3.02 -19.13 -4.66
CA ILE A 204 -2.55 -18.06 -3.75
C ILE A 204 -2.84 -18.43 -2.29
N VAL A 205 -4.05 -18.91 -2.00
CA VAL A 205 -4.44 -19.28 -0.64
C VAL A 205 -3.61 -20.47 -0.14
N LEU A 206 -3.50 -21.54 -0.93
CA LEU A 206 -2.74 -22.73 -0.55
C LEU A 206 -1.26 -22.42 -0.35
N SER A 207 -0.61 -21.78 -1.32
CA SER A 207 0.81 -21.41 -1.23
C SER A 207 1.05 -20.39 -0.12
N GLY A 208 0.17 -19.37 0.00
CA GLY A 208 0.29 -18.33 1.02
C GLY A 208 0.12 -18.86 2.46
N LEU A 209 -0.84 -19.75 2.70
CA LEU A 209 -1.01 -20.40 4.01
C LEU A 209 0.21 -21.24 4.36
N THR A 210 0.70 -22.06 3.41
CA THR A 210 1.88 -22.90 3.64
C THR A 210 3.11 -22.04 3.95
N MET A 211 3.35 -20.97 3.17
CA MET A 211 4.46 -20.04 3.44
C MET A 211 4.28 -19.33 4.78
N SER A 212 3.05 -18.92 5.14
CA SER A 212 2.78 -18.27 6.44
C SER A 212 3.14 -19.20 7.61
N VAL A 213 2.82 -20.48 7.53
CA VAL A 213 3.23 -21.46 8.56
C VAL A 213 4.75 -21.58 8.64
N LEU A 214 5.44 -21.61 7.50
CA LEU A 214 6.91 -21.79 7.45
C LEU A 214 7.69 -20.52 7.84
N TYR A 215 7.16 -19.32 7.60
CA TYR A 215 7.86 -18.06 7.89
C TYR A 215 7.45 -17.42 9.23
N ILE A 216 6.25 -17.70 9.74
CA ILE A 216 5.77 -17.16 11.02
C ILE A 216 6.07 -18.13 12.17
N GLY A 217 5.94 -19.45 11.94
CA GLY A 217 6.32 -20.51 12.87
C GLY A 217 5.37 -20.67 14.08
N SER A 218 4.79 -19.59 14.59
CA SER A 218 3.87 -19.64 15.73
C SER A 218 2.72 -18.65 15.58
N TRP A 219 1.55 -18.98 16.12
CA TRP A 219 0.38 -18.09 16.06
C TRP A 219 0.59 -16.79 16.87
N ARG A 220 1.46 -16.82 17.91
CA ARG A 220 1.82 -15.61 18.67
C ARG A 220 2.60 -14.61 17.82
N ALA A 221 3.43 -15.09 16.92
CA ALA A 221 4.21 -14.24 16.02
C ALA A 221 3.37 -13.55 14.95
N VAL A 222 2.10 -13.96 14.72
CA VAL A 222 1.19 -13.29 13.79
C VAL A 222 0.92 -11.84 14.21
N LEU A 223 0.73 -11.58 15.49
CA LEU A 223 0.55 -10.24 16.05
C LEU A 223 1.79 -9.73 16.76
N GLY A 224 2.70 -10.61 17.14
CA GLY A 224 3.91 -10.29 17.91
C GLY A 224 5.14 -9.95 17.06
N THR A 225 5.02 -9.90 15.74
CA THR A 225 6.10 -9.49 14.82
C THR A 225 5.58 -8.61 13.69
N ALA A 226 6.40 -7.69 13.23
CA ALA A 226 6.10 -6.81 12.08
C ALA A 226 5.76 -7.66 10.83
N TYR A 227 6.53 -8.72 10.58
CA TYR A 227 6.27 -9.68 9.50
C TYR A 227 4.86 -10.29 9.59
N GLY A 228 4.44 -10.74 10.77
CA GLY A 228 3.13 -11.34 10.99
C GLY A 228 1.98 -10.34 10.76
N VAL A 229 2.12 -9.11 11.25
CA VAL A 229 1.13 -8.03 11.06
C VAL A 229 0.96 -7.69 9.58
N MET A 230 2.05 -7.63 8.81
CA MET A 230 2.00 -7.40 7.37
C MET A 230 1.36 -8.56 6.60
N VAL A 231 1.62 -9.81 7.01
CA VAL A 231 0.93 -10.98 6.44
C VAL A 231 -0.57 -10.93 6.74
N LEU A 232 -0.97 -10.52 7.95
CA LEU A 232 -2.37 -10.35 8.32
C LEU A 232 -3.05 -9.25 7.49
N ALA A 233 -2.40 -8.12 7.27
CA ALA A 233 -2.90 -7.05 6.40
C ALA A 233 -3.16 -7.55 4.97
N LYS A 234 -2.21 -8.30 4.40
CA LYS A 234 -2.39 -8.95 3.08
C LYS A 234 -3.56 -9.92 3.08
N ALA A 235 -3.73 -10.72 4.14
CA ALA A 235 -4.82 -11.67 4.26
C ALA A 235 -6.19 -10.97 4.33
N VAL A 236 -6.30 -9.86 5.06
CA VAL A 236 -7.52 -9.04 5.15
C VAL A 236 -7.87 -8.43 3.79
N MET A 237 -6.89 -7.86 3.08
CA MET A 237 -7.12 -7.31 1.74
C MET A 237 -7.45 -8.39 0.71
N LEU A 238 -6.80 -9.56 0.79
CA LEU A 238 -7.14 -10.73 -0.04
C LEU A 238 -8.58 -11.19 0.23
N GLY A 239 -9.02 -11.21 1.50
CA GLY A 239 -10.40 -11.50 1.88
C GLY A 239 -11.39 -10.53 1.21
N ALA A 240 -11.09 -9.24 1.19
CA ALA A 240 -11.91 -8.24 0.49
C ALA A 240 -11.95 -8.48 -1.03
N LEU A 241 -10.82 -8.84 -1.65
CA LEU A 241 -10.75 -9.22 -3.06
C LEU A 241 -11.57 -10.48 -3.35
N MET A 242 -11.52 -11.48 -2.47
CA MET A 242 -12.33 -12.71 -2.61
C MET A 242 -13.83 -12.42 -2.50
N VAL A 243 -14.23 -11.49 -1.63
CA VAL A 243 -15.63 -11.04 -1.53
C VAL A 243 -16.08 -10.34 -2.82
N LEU A 244 -15.28 -9.40 -3.34
CA LEU A 244 -15.59 -8.70 -4.59
C LEU A 244 -15.63 -9.67 -5.78
N GLY A 245 -14.62 -10.52 -5.93
CA GLY A 245 -14.57 -11.55 -6.98
C GLY A 245 -15.72 -12.57 -6.86
N GLY A 246 -16.09 -12.96 -5.64
CA GLY A 246 -17.24 -13.81 -5.37
C GLY A 246 -18.57 -13.16 -5.78
N ILE A 247 -18.76 -11.88 -5.47
CA ILE A 247 -19.93 -11.10 -5.93
C ILE A 247 -19.95 -11.06 -7.46
N ASN A 248 -18.83 -10.78 -8.10
CA ASN A 248 -18.71 -10.77 -9.56
C ASN A 248 -19.06 -12.14 -10.18
N PHE A 249 -18.54 -13.22 -9.60
CA PHE A 249 -18.82 -14.58 -10.05
C PHE A 249 -20.31 -14.94 -9.92
N LEU A 250 -20.94 -14.64 -8.79
CA LEU A 250 -22.37 -14.90 -8.56
C LEU A 250 -23.26 -14.06 -9.48
N MET A 251 -22.91 -12.81 -9.71
CA MET A 251 -23.64 -11.95 -10.65
C MET A 251 -23.61 -12.49 -12.08
N LEU A 252 -22.46 -12.99 -12.54
CA LEU A 252 -22.31 -13.60 -13.87
C LEU A 252 -23.19 -14.83 -14.05
N ARG A 253 -23.42 -15.60 -12.98
CA ARG A 253 -24.25 -16.83 -13.04
C ARG A 253 -25.74 -16.57 -12.92
N ASN A 254 -26.14 -15.57 -12.13
CA ASN A 254 -27.53 -15.46 -11.65
C ASN A 254 -28.29 -14.28 -12.25
N LEU A 255 -27.63 -13.32 -12.93
CA LEU A 255 -28.28 -12.11 -13.43
C LEU A 255 -28.24 -12.02 -14.97
N PRO A 256 -29.23 -11.33 -15.61
CA PRO A 256 -29.18 -11.02 -17.03
C PRO A 256 -27.94 -10.21 -17.43
N ARG A 257 -27.39 -10.49 -18.62
CA ARG A 257 -26.13 -9.92 -19.11
C ARG A 257 -26.11 -8.39 -19.18
N ASP A 258 -27.21 -7.78 -19.53
CA ASP A 258 -27.39 -6.32 -19.63
C ASP A 258 -27.29 -5.61 -18.27
N GLN A 259 -27.76 -6.24 -17.21
CA GLN A 259 -27.72 -5.72 -15.84
C GLN A 259 -26.37 -5.94 -15.16
N VAL A 260 -25.65 -7.00 -15.54
CA VAL A 260 -24.36 -7.37 -14.92
C VAL A 260 -23.22 -6.47 -15.35
N MET A 261 -23.08 -6.21 -16.64
CA MET A 261 -21.89 -5.57 -17.22
C MET A 261 -21.54 -4.20 -16.63
N PRO A 262 -22.50 -3.27 -16.39
CA PRO A 262 -22.15 -1.96 -15.80
C PRO A 262 -21.62 -2.05 -14.36
N ARG A 263 -22.18 -3.00 -13.55
CA ARG A 263 -21.77 -3.20 -12.15
C ARG A 263 -20.45 -3.93 -12.06
N LEU A 264 -20.30 -5.01 -12.80
CA LEU A 264 -19.12 -5.86 -12.86
C LEU A 264 -17.87 -5.04 -13.13
N ARG A 265 -17.90 -4.18 -14.15
CA ARG A 265 -16.76 -3.34 -14.49
C ARG A 265 -16.29 -2.45 -13.33
N ARG A 266 -17.23 -1.90 -12.54
CA ARG A 266 -16.89 -1.04 -11.39
C ARG A 266 -16.31 -1.81 -10.22
N LEU A 267 -16.80 -3.01 -9.98
CA LEU A 267 -16.24 -3.89 -8.96
C LEU A 267 -14.84 -4.36 -9.34
N ILE A 268 -14.61 -4.70 -10.63
CA ILE A 268 -13.27 -5.05 -11.11
C ILE A 268 -12.29 -3.87 -11.01
N GLU A 269 -12.73 -2.62 -11.25
CA GLU A 269 -11.89 -1.43 -11.02
C GLU A 269 -11.40 -1.35 -9.56
N ALA A 270 -12.26 -1.66 -8.58
CA ALA A 270 -11.87 -1.72 -7.17
C ALA A 270 -10.96 -2.94 -6.87
N GLU A 271 -11.21 -4.10 -7.50
CA GLU A 271 -10.30 -5.25 -7.39
C GLU A 271 -8.89 -4.91 -7.90
N VAL A 272 -8.77 -4.19 -9.03
CA VAL A 272 -7.47 -3.72 -9.54
C VAL A 272 -6.73 -2.91 -8.48
N GLY A 273 -7.41 -1.95 -7.88
CA GLY A 273 -6.77 -1.05 -6.93
C GLY A 273 -6.36 -1.72 -5.64
N ILE A 274 -7.25 -2.52 -5.03
CA ILE A 274 -6.92 -3.30 -3.83
C ILE A 274 -5.81 -4.32 -4.17
N GLY A 275 -5.89 -4.98 -5.33
CA GLY A 275 -4.88 -5.94 -5.78
C GLY A 275 -3.49 -5.33 -5.94
N ILE A 276 -3.40 -4.14 -6.55
CA ILE A 276 -2.13 -3.40 -6.63
C ILE A 276 -1.63 -3.09 -5.22
N THR A 277 -2.49 -2.65 -4.30
CA THR A 277 -2.09 -2.39 -2.91
C THR A 277 -1.55 -3.65 -2.22
N VAL A 278 -2.14 -4.83 -2.45
CA VAL A 278 -1.61 -6.11 -1.94
C VAL A 278 -0.19 -6.37 -2.45
N ILE A 279 0.08 -6.07 -3.73
CA ILE A 279 1.45 -6.21 -4.29
C ILE A 279 2.41 -5.20 -3.65
N LEU A 280 1.98 -3.95 -3.43
CA LEU A 280 2.79 -2.94 -2.74
C LEU A 280 3.13 -3.38 -1.31
N THR A 281 2.15 -3.89 -0.56
CA THR A 281 2.34 -4.45 0.78
C THR A 281 3.28 -5.68 0.77
N ALA A 282 3.27 -6.47 -0.31
CA ALA A 282 4.20 -7.58 -0.47
C ALA A 282 5.66 -7.11 -0.61
N ALA A 283 5.90 -5.98 -1.27
CA ALA A 283 7.25 -5.40 -1.36
C ALA A 283 7.78 -4.98 0.02
N SER A 284 6.96 -4.33 0.84
CA SER A 284 7.32 -4.00 2.21
C SER A 284 7.63 -5.26 3.04
N LEU A 285 6.79 -6.30 2.92
CA LEU A 285 7.02 -7.57 3.59
C LEU A 285 8.36 -8.22 3.21
N THR A 286 8.79 -8.11 1.94
CA THR A 286 10.08 -8.68 1.50
C THR A 286 11.31 -7.93 2.05
N SER A 287 11.12 -6.77 2.64
CA SER A 287 12.19 -5.98 3.29
C SER A 287 12.31 -6.32 4.78
N GLN A 288 11.38 -7.07 5.35
CA GLN A 288 11.38 -7.46 6.76
C GLN A 288 11.85 -8.90 6.93
N PRO A 289 12.66 -9.20 7.95
CA PRO A 289 13.07 -10.57 8.24
C PRO A 289 11.86 -11.42 8.66
N PRO A 290 11.77 -12.68 8.22
CA PRO A 290 10.73 -13.60 8.66
C PRO A 290 10.69 -13.78 10.18
N ALA A 291 9.49 -13.96 10.74
CA ALA A 291 9.30 -14.07 12.19
C ALA A 291 10.08 -15.22 12.84
N VAL A 292 10.26 -16.33 12.13
CA VAL A 292 11.06 -17.48 12.61
C VAL A 292 12.55 -17.18 12.78
N ASP A 293 13.06 -16.12 12.15
CA ASP A 293 14.46 -15.69 12.25
C ASP A 293 14.68 -14.74 13.45
N GLN A 294 13.58 -14.31 14.11
CA GLN A 294 13.59 -13.41 15.27
C GLN A 294 12.81 -13.98 16.47
N PRO A 295 13.13 -15.18 16.97
CA PRO A 295 12.34 -15.86 18.01
C PRO A 295 12.35 -15.11 19.36
N ASN A 296 13.38 -14.29 19.63
CA ASN A 296 13.55 -13.55 20.89
C ASN A 296 12.85 -12.17 20.88
N ASP A 297 12.42 -11.72 19.70
CA ASP A 297 11.84 -10.37 19.51
C ASP A 297 10.31 -10.39 19.38
N ILE A 298 9.69 -11.53 19.67
CA ILE A 298 8.23 -11.68 19.64
C ILE A 298 7.63 -10.91 20.82
N VAL A 299 6.86 -9.86 20.52
CA VAL A 299 6.11 -9.11 21.52
C VAL A 299 4.94 -9.94 22.02
N SER A 300 4.74 -9.97 23.35
CA SER A 300 3.66 -10.73 23.96
C SER A 300 2.30 -10.05 23.74
N LEU A 301 1.22 -10.84 23.68
CA LEU A 301 -0.14 -10.31 23.58
C LEU A 301 -0.50 -9.39 24.76
N HIS A 302 0.11 -9.60 25.93
CA HIS A 302 -0.08 -8.75 27.11
C HIS A 302 0.51 -7.35 26.86
N GLN A 303 1.72 -7.25 26.31
CA GLN A 303 2.34 -5.97 25.93
C GLN A 303 1.52 -5.25 24.86
N ILE A 304 1.04 -6.00 23.85
CA ILE A 304 0.15 -5.43 22.81
C ILE A 304 -1.14 -4.90 23.46
N TYR A 305 -1.78 -5.67 24.34
CA TYR A 305 -2.99 -5.22 25.05
C TYR A 305 -2.74 -3.99 25.90
N GLN A 306 -1.63 -3.92 26.64
CA GLN A 306 -1.26 -2.75 27.43
C GLN A 306 -1.07 -1.52 26.55
N ARG A 307 -0.47 -1.68 25.36
CA ARG A 307 -0.25 -0.59 24.39
C ARG A 307 -1.57 -0.04 23.84
N PHE A 308 -2.49 -0.93 23.50
CA PHE A 308 -3.79 -0.56 22.91
C PHE A 308 -4.92 -0.41 23.90
N ARG A 309 -4.65 -0.50 25.21
CA ARG A 309 -5.63 -0.23 26.25
C ARG A 309 -6.12 1.22 26.13
N PRO A 310 -7.45 1.47 26.01
CA PRO A 310 -7.99 2.81 25.90
C PRO A 310 -7.58 3.69 27.09
N THR A 311 -7.05 4.86 26.79
CA THR A 311 -6.71 5.90 27.78
C THR A 311 -7.25 7.23 27.33
N ILE A 312 -7.30 8.20 28.25
CA ILE A 312 -7.69 9.58 27.91
C ILE A 312 -6.62 10.14 26.95
N PRO A 313 -7.01 10.59 25.73
CA PRO A 313 -6.07 11.14 24.78
C PRO A 313 -5.35 12.37 25.34
N ARG A 314 -4.04 12.45 25.15
CA ARG A 314 -3.25 13.64 25.46
C ARG A 314 -3.44 14.65 24.34
N LEU A 315 -4.07 15.77 24.64
CA LEU A 315 -4.28 16.87 23.69
C LEU A 315 -3.34 18.06 23.94
N THR A 316 -2.63 18.04 25.05
CA THR A 316 -1.64 19.07 25.42
C THR A 316 -0.38 18.38 25.93
N TYR A 317 0.77 18.88 25.51
CA TYR A 317 2.04 18.61 26.16
C TYR A 317 2.56 19.95 26.70
N SER A 318 3.09 19.96 27.91
CA SER A 318 3.66 21.20 28.47
C SER A 318 5.15 21.21 28.15
N HIS A 319 5.62 22.30 27.52
CA HIS A 319 7.06 22.56 27.37
C HIS A 319 7.79 22.57 28.71
N VAL A 320 7.08 22.78 29.82
CA VAL A 320 7.60 22.70 31.19
C VAL A 320 7.88 21.25 31.60
N GLU A 321 7.03 20.26 31.20
CA GLU A 321 7.33 18.84 31.41
C GLU A 321 8.51 18.38 30.54
N VAL A 322 8.59 18.87 29.32
CA VAL A 322 9.73 18.63 28.39
C VAL A 322 11.00 19.26 28.95
N ALA A 323 10.96 20.52 29.40
CA ALA A 323 12.08 21.22 29.99
C ALA A 323 12.51 20.62 31.33
N SER A 324 11.57 20.13 32.15
CA SER A 324 11.90 19.46 33.41
C SER A 324 12.47 18.05 33.18
N ALA A 325 12.03 17.33 32.14
CA ALA A 325 12.62 16.06 31.74
C ALA A 325 14.02 16.25 31.12
N ALA A 326 14.25 17.33 30.37
CA ALA A 326 15.54 17.70 29.80
C ALA A 326 16.48 18.37 30.80
N GLY A 327 15.96 19.12 31.78
CA GLY A 327 16.72 19.88 32.78
C GLY A 327 17.19 19.09 34.01
N ALA A 328 16.71 17.88 34.22
CA ALA A 328 17.10 17.03 35.33
C ALA A 328 18.54 16.49 35.26
N GLY A 329 19.28 16.83 34.17
CA GLY A 329 20.70 16.47 33.99
C GLY A 329 21.74 17.50 34.47
N SER A 330 21.34 18.72 34.90
CA SER A 330 22.32 19.73 35.35
C SER A 330 21.76 20.56 36.50
N THR A 331 22.19 20.28 37.67
CA THR A 331 22.36 20.99 38.92
C THR A 331 21.65 20.37 40.12
N GLY A 332 22.48 20.06 41.10
CA GLY A 332 22.20 19.28 42.26
C GLY A 332 21.28 19.88 43.31
N ILE A 333 20.88 19.01 44.21
CA ILE A 333 20.44 19.16 45.58
C ILE A 333 19.05 19.78 45.77
N GLY A 334 18.08 18.89 45.97
CA GLY A 334 16.79 19.24 46.60
C GLY A 334 15.71 18.19 46.33
N SER A 335 15.45 17.32 47.33
CA SER A 335 14.34 16.37 47.56
C SER A 335 13.66 15.81 46.30
N ALA A 336 14.14 14.65 45.94
CA ALA A 336 13.75 13.92 44.78
C ALA A 336 12.43 13.14 44.97
N GLY A 337 11.40 13.57 44.28
CA GLY A 337 10.52 12.59 43.67
C GLY A 337 11.32 11.94 42.49
N LYS A 338 11.57 10.63 42.55
CA LYS A 338 12.17 9.91 41.45
C LYS A 338 11.28 10.09 40.22
N LEU A 339 11.77 10.83 39.23
CA LEU A 339 11.17 10.80 37.89
C LEU A 339 11.09 9.35 37.44
N PRO A 340 9.96 8.90 36.88
CA PRO A 340 9.90 7.56 36.35
C PRO A 340 10.95 7.45 35.24
N VAL A 341 11.95 6.62 35.50
CA VAL A 341 12.97 6.29 34.51
C VAL A 341 12.26 5.44 33.47
N ALA A 342 11.96 6.00 32.32
CA ALA A 342 11.33 5.26 31.24
C ALA A 342 12.37 4.30 30.64
N HIS A 343 11.94 3.08 30.44
CA HIS A 343 12.71 2.05 29.78
C HIS A 343 11.97 1.66 28.49
N ASN A 344 12.71 1.44 27.42
CA ASN A 344 12.14 0.88 26.19
C ASN A 344 11.68 -0.59 26.41
N ALA A 345 11.07 -1.18 25.37
CA ALA A 345 10.60 -2.58 25.42
C ALA A 345 11.69 -3.60 25.77
N ASP A 346 12.97 -3.24 25.62
CA ASP A 346 14.15 -4.05 25.96
C ASP A 346 14.80 -3.69 27.31
N GLY A 347 14.18 -2.79 28.09
CA GLY A 347 14.67 -2.37 29.39
C GLY A 347 15.83 -1.38 29.37
N GLN A 348 16.14 -0.76 28.23
CA GLN A 348 17.14 0.28 28.12
C GLN A 348 16.60 1.64 28.56
N LEU A 349 17.43 2.48 29.16
CA LEU A 349 17.11 3.83 29.56
C LEU A 349 16.80 4.70 28.32
N ILE A 350 15.60 5.28 28.30
CA ILE A 350 15.20 6.23 27.23
C ILE A 350 15.72 7.62 27.63
N SER A 351 16.34 8.32 26.70
CA SER A 351 16.82 9.69 26.93
C SER A 351 15.63 10.66 27.15
N PRO A 352 15.78 11.71 27.98
CA PRO A 352 14.71 12.71 28.16
C PRO A 352 14.23 13.38 26.86
N HIS A 353 15.10 13.53 25.87
CA HIS A 353 14.76 14.04 24.53
C HIS A 353 13.79 13.11 23.81
N MET A 354 14.06 11.81 23.80
CA MET A 354 13.18 10.83 23.17
C MET A 354 11.78 10.78 23.82
N ILE A 355 11.71 10.99 25.16
CA ILE A 355 10.43 11.06 25.87
C ILE A 355 9.63 12.30 25.42
N ALA A 356 10.31 13.44 25.25
CA ALA A 356 9.69 14.68 24.81
C ALA A 356 9.13 14.53 23.39
N ASP A 357 9.93 14.02 22.47
CA ASP A 357 9.57 13.82 21.07
C ASP A 357 8.38 12.84 20.95
N SER A 358 8.40 11.75 21.71
CA SER A 358 7.27 10.80 21.74
C SER A 358 5.98 11.40 22.31
N MET A 359 6.07 12.27 23.35
CA MET A 359 4.89 12.95 23.90
C MET A 359 4.30 13.96 22.90
N GLU A 360 5.12 14.65 22.15
CA GLU A 360 4.71 15.56 21.07
C GLU A 360 4.04 14.78 19.94
N SER A 361 4.68 13.71 19.48
CA SER A 361 4.15 12.82 18.46
C SER A 361 2.77 12.24 18.87
N GLU A 362 2.64 11.73 20.10
CA GLU A 362 1.35 11.25 20.62
C GLU A 362 0.27 12.34 20.60
N ALA A 363 0.58 13.56 21.07
CA ALA A 363 -0.36 14.67 21.07
C ALA A 363 -0.81 15.05 19.67
N ASN A 364 0.11 15.08 18.72
CA ASN A 364 -0.16 15.34 17.31
C ASN A 364 -1.08 14.26 16.70
N HIS A 365 -0.82 12.98 16.97
CA HIS A 365 -1.68 11.89 16.51
C HIS A 365 -3.08 11.95 17.15
N HIS A 366 -3.20 12.31 18.44
CA HIS A 366 -4.49 12.46 19.09
C HIS A 366 -5.32 13.61 18.50
N TRP A 367 -4.72 14.79 18.22
CA TRP A 367 -5.41 15.88 17.53
C TRP A 367 -5.88 15.49 16.13
N MET A 368 -5.00 14.82 15.37
CA MET A 368 -5.38 14.27 14.07
C MET A 368 -6.53 13.27 14.21
N GLY A 369 -6.49 12.45 15.27
CA GLY A 369 -7.54 11.50 15.60
C GLY A 369 -8.90 12.17 15.85
N VAL A 370 -8.94 13.28 16.59
CA VAL A 370 -10.16 14.08 16.78
C VAL A 370 -10.70 14.57 15.44
N LEU A 371 -9.87 15.17 14.60
CA LEU A 371 -10.31 15.75 13.32
C LEU A 371 -10.79 14.67 12.34
N VAL A 372 -10.08 13.54 12.23
CA VAL A 372 -10.46 12.43 11.35
C VAL A 372 -11.72 11.72 11.85
N LEU A 373 -11.86 11.53 13.18
CA LEU A 373 -13.06 10.96 13.79
C LEU A 373 -14.28 11.84 13.49
N LEU A 374 -14.17 13.14 13.74
CA LEU A 374 -15.22 14.11 13.43
C LEU A 374 -15.58 14.09 11.94
N MET A 375 -14.59 14.02 11.06
CA MET A 375 -14.81 13.91 9.61
C MET A 375 -15.63 12.67 9.28
N GLY A 376 -15.28 11.51 9.83
CA GLY A 376 -16.02 10.26 9.62
C GLY A 376 -17.45 10.33 10.18
N VAL A 377 -17.63 10.84 11.40
CA VAL A 377 -18.94 11.01 12.04
C VAL A 377 -19.84 11.97 11.25
N LEU A 378 -19.31 13.13 10.84
CA LEU A 378 -20.07 14.08 10.01
C LEU A 378 -20.43 13.49 8.65
N ALA A 379 -19.52 12.75 8.02
CA ALA A 379 -19.82 12.06 6.79
C ALA A 379 -20.91 10.99 6.94
N LEU A 380 -20.96 10.24 8.06
CA LEU A 380 -22.05 9.32 8.41
C LEU A 380 -23.35 10.08 8.65
N LEU A 381 -23.29 11.17 9.42
CA LEU A 381 -24.47 11.98 9.74
C LEU A 381 -25.09 12.58 8.47
N ALA A 382 -24.28 13.04 7.52
CA ALA A 382 -24.74 13.52 6.22
C ALA A 382 -25.54 12.44 5.46
N ARG A 383 -25.22 11.15 5.64
CA ARG A 383 -25.95 10.03 4.99
C ARG A 383 -27.36 9.83 5.54
N THR A 384 -27.62 10.25 6.75
CA THR A 384 -28.97 10.14 7.32
C THR A 384 -29.98 11.11 6.70
N GLY A 385 -29.51 12.14 5.98
CA GLY A 385 -30.34 13.19 5.41
C GLY A 385 -30.93 14.16 6.46
N LYS A 386 -30.72 13.90 7.77
CA LYS A 386 -31.28 14.71 8.87
C LYS A 386 -30.44 15.96 9.20
N ALA A 387 -29.20 16.01 8.74
CA ALA A 387 -28.26 17.10 9.03
C ALA A 387 -27.58 17.59 7.73
N PRO A 388 -28.20 18.47 6.93
CA PRO A 388 -27.62 18.95 5.67
C PRO A 388 -26.26 19.65 5.85
N TRP A 389 -26.07 20.31 6.99
CA TRP A 389 -24.81 20.99 7.31
C TRP A 389 -23.63 20.02 7.48
N ALA A 390 -23.88 18.76 7.79
CA ALA A 390 -22.84 17.73 7.90
C ALA A 390 -22.18 17.39 6.55
N GLU A 391 -22.77 17.82 5.41
CA GLU A 391 -22.14 17.70 4.09
C GLU A 391 -20.86 18.55 3.94
N TYR A 392 -20.66 19.53 4.80
CA TYR A 392 -19.45 20.35 4.86
C TYR A 392 -18.27 19.69 5.59
N TRP A 393 -18.35 18.40 5.92
CA TRP A 393 -17.25 17.65 6.53
C TRP A 393 -15.87 17.84 5.83
N PRO A 394 -15.77 18.12 4.50
CA PRO A 394 -14.46 18.35 3.88
C PRO A 394 -13.72 19.59 4.41
N LEU A 395 -14.42 20.50 5.09
CA LEU A 395 -13.76 21.63 5.77
C LEU A 395 -12.80 21.18 6.87
N LEU A 396 -13.03 20.00 7.47
CA LEU A 396 -12.10 19.44 8.45
C LEU A 396 -10.73 19.10 7.86
N LEU A 397 -10.63 18.85 6.55
CA LEU A 397 -9.34 18.70 5.87
C LEU A 397 -8.53 20.03 5.90
N ILE A 398 -9.22 21.17 5.86
CA ILE A 398 -8.57 22.49 6.08
C ILE A 398 -8.13 22.59 7.55
N GLY A 399 -8.96 22.13 8.49
CA GLY A 399 -8.57 22.06 9.90
C GLY A 399 -7.32 21.21 10.12
N ILE A 400 -7.23 20.05 9.47
CA ILE A 400 -6.05 19.19 9.46
C ILE A 400 -4.84 19.94 8.91
N ALA A 401 -4.97 20.61 7.77
CA ALA A 401 -3.88 21.37 7.17
C ALA A 401 -3.40 22.53 8.08
N VAL A 402 -4.32 23.23 8.69
CA VAL A 402 -4.02 24.32 9.66
C VAL A 402 -3.28 23.74 10.87
N PHE A 403 -3.75 22.62 11.40
CA PHE A 403 -3.09 21.93 12.50
C PHE A 403 -1.64 21.56 12.13
N ILE A 404 -1.43 20.91 11.00
CA ILE A 404 -0.10 20.51 10.54
C ILE A 404 0.82 21.73 10.38
N ILE A 405 0.32 22.84 9.82
CA ILE A 405 1.14 24.04 9.57
C ILE A 405 1.52 24.76 10.86
N LEU A 406 0.63 24.79 11.85
CA LEU A 406 0.80 25.62 13.04
C LEU A 406 1.29 24.85 14.27
N LEU A 407 0.95 23.56 14.39
CA LEU A 407 1.09 22.80 15.63
C LEU A 407 1.95 21.53 15.50
N ALA A 408 2.12 20.97 14.30
CA ALA A 408 2.93 19.77 14.15
C ALA A 408 4.43 20.04 14.25
N ASP A 409 4.87 21.22 13.78
CA ASP A 409 6.30 21.62 13.79
C ASP A 409 6.44 22.99 14.44
N THR A 410 6.30 23.05 15.75
CA THR A 410 6.23 24.31 16.53
C THR A 410 7.48 25.17 16.45
N GLU A 411 8.64 24.58 16.13
CA GLU A 411 9.90 25.30 15.93
C GLU A 411 10.00 25.97 14.55
N CYS A 412 9.15 25.59 13.61
CA CYS A 412 9.18 26.04 12.22
C CYS A 412 8.23 27.20 11.93
N TRP A 413 8.61 27.99 10.89
CA TRP A 413 7.72 29.02 10.35
C TRP A 413 6.31 28.41 10.03
N PRO A 414 5.16 29.08 10.33
CA PRO A 414 5.02 30.50 10.72
C PRO A 414 5.09 30.79 12.22
N VAL A 415 5.08 29.81 13.09
CA VAL A 415 4.97 30.00 14.54
C VAL A 415 6.35 30.04 15.21
N GLY A 416 7.26 29.21 14.74
CA GLY A 416 8.57 29.03 15.34
C GLY A 416 9.66 29.98 14.85
N TRP A 417 10.84 29.80 15.42
CA TRP A 417 12.03 30.63 15.21
C TRP A 417 12.90 30.21 14.03
N LYS A 418 12.76 28.98 13.53
CA LYS A 418 13.51 28.49 12.38
C LYS A 418 13.06 29.17 11.09
N SER A 419 14.01 29.56 10.24
CA SER A 419 13.72 30.17 8.94
C SER A 419 13.02 29.19 8.00
N VAL A 420 12.26 29.71 7.02
CA VAL A 420 11.58 28.90 6.00
C VAL A 420 12.54 27.93 5.31
N GLY A 421 13.73 28.41 4.93
CA GLY A 421 14.73 27.57 4.26
C GLY A 421 15.25 26.44 5.13
N ALA A 422 15.48 26.67 6.42
CA ALA A 422 15.90 25.65 7.38
C ALA A 422 14.81 24.60 7.60
N CYS A 423 13.55 25.03 7.67
CA CYS A 423 12.40 24.12 7.82
C CYS A 423 12.20 23.20 6.59
N PHE A 424 12.33 23.75 5.39
CA PHE A 424 12.21 22.93 4.15
C PHE A 424 13.44 22.05 3.88
N ALA A 425 14.56 22.28 4.57
CA ALA A 425 15.71 21.39 4.52
C ALA A 425 15.54 20.14 5.39
N ASP A 426 14.62 20.18 6.37
CA ASP A 426 14.24 19.04 7.18
C ASP A 426 13.23 18.17 6.40
N PRO A 427 13.53 16.88 6.14
CA PRO A 427 12.65 16.00 5.37
C PRO A 427 11.28 15.77 6.02
N GLU A 428 11.20 15.72 7.34
CA GLU A 428 9.96 15.49 8.08
C GLU A 428 9.03 16.72 7.96
N VAL A 429 9.57 17.91 8.23
CA VAL A 429 8.84 19.17 8.08
C VAL A 429 8.40 19.37 6.63
N PHE A 430 9.25 19.05 5.67
CA PHE A 430 8.89 19.12 4.24
C PHE A 430 7.70 18.21 3.93
N GLN A 431 7.68 16.96 4.44
CA GLN A 431 6.55 16.02 4.26
C GLN A 431 5.26 16.56 4.90
N HIS A 432 5.34 17.13 6.10
CA HIS A 432 4.21 17.77 6.78
C HIS A 432 3.63 18.93 5.96
N ARG A 433 4.47 19.81 5.41
CA ARG A 433 4.02 20.93 4.55
C ARG A 433 3.37 20.43 3.27
N MET A 434 3.92 19.40 2.63
CA MET A 434 3.31 18.79 1.45
C MET A 434 1.98 18.10 1.78
N ALA A 435 1.87 17.40 2.91
CA ALA A 435 0.62 16.80 3.38
C ALA A 435 -0.46 17.87 3.62
N ALA A 436 -0.10 19.01 4.23
CA ALA A 436 -1.02 20.14 4.43
C ALA A 436 -1.55 20.69 3.10
N LEU A 437 -0.67 20.91 2.10
CA LEU A 437 -1.10 21.37 0.77
C LEU A 437 -2.04 20.37 0.09
N VAL A 438 -1.77 19.08 0.22
CA VAL A 438 -2.62 18.01 -0.29
C VAL A 438 -3.99 18.02 0.39
N CYS A 439 -4.05 18.18 1.72
CA CYS A 439 -5.31 18.30 2.47
C CYS A 439 -6.15 19.51 2.02
N ILE A 440 -5.53 20.68 1.82
CA ILE A 440 -6.21 21.88 1.29
C ILE A 440 -6.76 21.61 -0.11
N GLY A 441 -5.95 21.00 -0.98
CA GLY A 441 -6.37 20.62 -2.34
C GLY A 441 -7.61 19.72 -2.30
N PHE A 442 -7.60 18.68 -1.46
CA PHE A 442 -8.73 17.75 -1.32
C PHE A 442 -9.99 18.43 -0.78
N ALA A 443 -9.85 19.30 0.21
CA ALA A 443 -10.98 20.08 0.72
C ALA A 443 -11.63 20.90 -0.40
N ILE A 444 -10.83 21.60 -1.18
CA ILE A 444 -11.32 22.42 -2.29
C ILE A 444 -12.01 21.56 -3.35
N PHE A 445 -11.40 20.43 -3.76
CA PHE A 445 -11.97 19.54 -4.78
C PHE A 445 -13.27 18.92 -4.29
N GLU A 446 -13.31 18.34 -3.11
CA GLU A 446 -14.51 17.67 -2.59
C GLU A 446 -15.66 18.67 -2.35
N LEU A 447 -15.37 19.87 -1.84
CA LEU A 447 -16.37 20.93 -1.70
C LEU A 447 -16.93 21.39 -3.05
N ARG A 448 -16.09 21.53 -4.09
CA ARG A 448 -16.54 21.88 -5.44
C ARG A 448 -17.44 20.80 -6.03
N VAL A 449 -17.07 19.52 -5.88
CA VAL A 449 -17.88 18.39 -6.36
C VAL A 449 -19.26 18.43 -5.71
N ARG A 450 -19.35 18.64 -4.39
CA ARG A 450 -20.61 18.70 -3.63
C ARG A 450 -21.47 19.90 -4.02
N ARG A 451 -20.90 21.10 -4.05
CA ARG A 451 -21.65 22.33 -4.42
C ARG A 451 -22.21 22.29 -5.84
N ARG A 452 -21.49 21.67 -6.78
CA ARG A 452 -21.92 21.61 -8.19
C ARG A 452 -22.83 20.41 -8.49
N LYS A 453 -23.09 19.52 -7.52
CA LYS A 453 -23.83 18.24 -7.69
C LYS A 453 -23.31 17.41 -8.89
N ARG A 454 -22.01 17.53 -9.19
CA ARG A 454 -21.34 16.88 -10.32
C ARG A 454 -20.68 15.57 -9.87
N GLU A 455 -21.49 14.61 -9.40
CA GLU A 455 -20.97 13.27 -9.03
C GLU A 455 -20.31 12.52 -10.21
N ASN A 456 -20.63 12.89 -11.45
CA ASN A 456 -20.05 12.30 -12.66
C ASN A 456 -18.77 12.99 -13.16
N ASP A 457 -18.26 14.00 -12.45
CA ASP A 457 -17.03 14.67 -12.82
C ASP A 457 -15.82 13.80 -12.47
N SER A 458 -14.83 13.76 -13.36
CA SER A 458 -13.54 13.06 -13.11
C SER A 458 -12.83 13.58 -11.86
N MET A 459 -13.07 14.85 -11.50
CA MET A 459 -12.55 15.46 -10.27
C MET A 459 -13.11 14.82 -8.98
N ALA A 460 -14.31 14.25 -9.02
CA ALA A 460 -14.88 13.53 -7.87
C ALA A 460 -14.07 12.29 -7.49
N LEU A 461 -13.24 11.78 -8.41
CA LEU A 461 -12.41 10.60 -8.21
C LEU A 461 -11.06 10.91 -7.55
N VAL A 462 -10.68 12.18 -7.43
CA VAL A 462 -9.40 12.58 -6.82
C VAL A 462 -9.35 12.15 -5.36
N PHE A 463 -10.34 12.50 -4.56
CA PHE A 463 -10.40 12.17 -3.14
C PHE A 463 -10.30 10.65 -2.86
N PRO A 464 -11.14 9.77 -3.47
CA PRO A 464 -11.04 8.34 -3.25
C PRO A 464 -9.71 7.73 -3.70
N LEU A 465 -9.16 8.17 -4.83
CA LEU A 465 -7.86 7.66 -5.30
C LEU A 465 -6.72 8.05 -4.36
N MET A 466 -6.75 9.26 -3.83
CA MET A 466 -5.71 9.73 -2.92
C MET A 466 -5.82 9.10 -1.53
N CYS A 467 -7.05 8.81 -1.05
CA CYS A 467 -7.21 8.00 0.16
C CYS A 467 -6.61 6.60 -0.01
N ALA A 468 -6.88 5.95 -1.15
CA ALA A 468 -6.32 4.64 -1.45
C ALA A 468 -4.79 4.69 -1.60
N ALA A 469 -4.27 5.71 -2.30
CA ALA A 469 -2.82 5.91 -2.46
C ALA A 469 -2.13 6.22 -1.13
N GLY A 470 -2.70 7.11 -0.30
CA GLY A 470 -2.18 7.41 1.03
C GLY A 470 -2.15 6.17 1.94
N GLY A 471 -3.21 5.36 1.91
CA GLY A 471 -3.22 4.08 2.61
C GLY A 471 -2.15 3.11 2.11
N ALA A 472 -1.95 3.03 0.79
CA ALA A 472 -0.91 2.19 0.19
C ALA A 472 0.51 2.66 0.57
N VAL A 473 0.74 3.99 0.58
CA VAL A 473 2.03 4.58 1.03
C VAL A 473 2.26 4.27 2.51
N LEU A 474 1.24 4.39 3.36
CA LEU A 474 1.35 4.07 4.78
C LEU A 474 1.72 2.59 5.02
N LEU A 475 1.22 1.67 4.17
CA LEU A 475 1.57 0.24 4.21
C LEU A 475 2.98 -0.06 3.68
N THR A 476 3.63 0.87 3.00
CA THR A 476 5.00 0.75 2.50
C THR A 476 6.01 1.60 3.29
N HIS A 477 5.50 2.44 4.22
CA HIS A 477 6.33 3.28 5.06
C HIS A 477 7.03 2.41 6.12
N GLN A 478 8.35 2.54 6.20
CA GLN A 478 9.16 1.88 7.21
C GLN A 478 9.82 2.95 8.09
N HIS A 479 9.73 2.76 9.39
CA HIS A 479 10.45 3.60 10.33
C HIS A 479 11.90 3.12 10.46
N ALA A 480 12.87 4.04 10.43
CA ALA A 480 14.27 3.76 10.68
C ALA A 480 14.54 3.54 12.19
N ILE A 481 13.69 2.77 12.86
CA ILE A 481 13.79 2.47 14.27
C ILE A 481 14.76 1.31 14.45
N THR A 482 15.76 1.48 15.29
CA THR A 482 16.79 0.46 15.57
C THR A 482 16.25 -0.71 16.40
N ASN A 483 15.15 -0.50 17.13
CA ASN A 483 14.54 -1.52 17.99
C ASN A 483 13.36 -2.20 17.28
N VAL A 484 13.50 -3.52 17.06
CA VAL A 484 12.51 -4.35 16.35
C VAL A 484 11.15 -4.37 17.06
N LYS A 485 11.12 -4.36 18.41
CA LYS A 485 9.87 -4.40 19.19
C LYS A 485 9.12 -3.07 19.15
N GLU A 486 9.84 -1.96 19.19
CA GLU A 486 9.26 -0.62 19.05
C GLU A 486 8.70 -0.42 17.63
N ASN A 487 9.45 -0.82 16.61
CA ASN A 487 8.98 -0.80 15.24
C ASN A 487 7.66 -1.58 15.07
N LEU A 488 7.55 -2.79 15.65
CA LEU A 488 6.31 -3.55 15.64
C LEU A 488 5.14 -2.77 16.28
N LEU A 489 5.37 -2.12 17.43
CA LEU A 489 4.30 -1.41 18.14
C LEU A 489 3.78 -0.21 17.34
N VAL A 490 4.65 0.44 16.57
CA VAL A 490 4.26 1.47 15.61
C VAL A 490 3.49 0.86 14.43
N GLU A 491 4.00 -0.22 13.85
CA GLU A 491 3.32 -0.88 12.73
C GLU A 491 1.94 -1.43 13.10
N LEU A 492 1.74 -1.94 14.32
CA LEU A 492 0.42 -2.39 14.81
C LEU A 492 -0.65 -1.30 14.78
N SER A 493 -0.27 -0.03 14.86
CA SER A 493 -1.20 1.10 14.70
C SER A 493 -1.32 1.54 13.24
N HIS A 494 -0.21 1.67 12.52
CA HIS A 494 -0.19 2.22 11.16
C HIS A 494 -0.75 1.27 10.11
N VAL A 495 -0.46 -0.02 10.21
CA VAL A 495 -0.92 -1.01 9.22
C VAL A 495 -2.45 -1.12 9.15
N PRO A 496 -3.21 -1.23 10.27
CA PRO A 496 -4.68 -1.19 10.20
C PRO A 496 -5.23 0.12 9.62
N MET A 497 -4.63 1.27 9.96
CA MET A 497 -5.03 2.56 9.41
C MET A 497 -4.81 2.63 7.90
N GLY A 498 -3.67 2.12 7.40
CA GLY A 498 -3.39 2.00 5.97
C GLY A 498 -4.41 1.14 5.24
N VAL A 499 -4.75 -0.03 5.78
CA VAL A 499 -5.79 -0.92 5.21
C VAL A 499 -7.16 -0.23 5.19
N LEU A 500 -7.55 0.44 6.29
CA LEU A 500 -8.82 1.18 6.36
C LEU A 500 -8.86 2.35 5.38
N ALA A 501 -7.76 3.07 5.17
CA ALA A 501 -7.68 4.15 4.19
C ALA A 501 -7.82 3.64 2.75
N VAL A 502 -7.23 2.48 2.43
CA VAL A 502 -7.43 1.80 1.14
C VAL A 502 -8.89 1.42 0.94
N PHE A 503 -9.54 0.84 1.95
CA PHE A 503 -10.96 0.48 1.88
C PHE A 503 -11.85 1.72 1.81
N ALA A 504 -11.54 2.80 2.52
CA ALA A 504 -12.25 4.06 2.40
C ALA A 504 -12.18 4.60 0.97
N GLY A 505 -10.99 4.63 0.37
CA GLY A 505 -10.79 5.08 -1.00
C GLY A 505 -11.62 4.27 -2.00
N TRP A 506 -11.49 2.94 -2.01
CA TRP A 506 -12.20 2.09 -2.97
C TRP A 506 -13.71 2.01 -2.71
N SER A 507 -14.15 2.11 -1.45
CA SER A 507 -15.60 2.22 -1.15
C SER A 507 -16.18 3.53 -1.66
N ARG A 508 -15.48 4.67 -1.49
CA ARG A 508 -15.93 5.95 -2.05
C ARG A 508 -15.91 5.95 -3.58
N TRP A 509 -14.91 5.31 -4.20
CA TRP A 509 -14.89 5.07 -5.64
C TRP A 509 -16.13 4.33 -6.12
N LEU A 510 -16.46 3.21 -5.45
CA LEU A 510 -17.64 2.41 -5.78
C LEU A 510 -18.94 3.19 -5.58
N GLU A 511 -19.07 3.97 -4.51
CA GLU A 511 -20.23 4.83 -4.28
C GLU A 511 -20.46 5.80 -5.45
N LEU A 512 -19.40 6.43 -5.95
CA LEU A 512 -19.49 7.38 -7.05
C LEU A 512 -19.77 6.73 -8.41
N ARG A 513 -19.33 5.49 -8.60
CA ARG A 513 -19.31 4.83 -9.91
C ARG A 513 -20.41 3.78 -10.11
N LEU A 514 -20.97 3.22 -9.03
CA LEU A 514 -22.04 2.23 -9.11
C LEU A 514 -23.39 2.88 -9.46
N PRO A 515 -24.33 2.12 -10.07
CA PRO A 515 -25.72 2.56 -10.22
C PRO A 515 -26.37 2.89 -8.85
N PRO A 516 -27.33 3.83 -8.79
CA PRO A 516 -27.91 4.32 -7.52
C PRO A 516 -28.39 3.23 -6.55
N GLY A 517 -29.01 2.17 -7.05
CA GLY A 517 -29.51 1.05 -6.24
C GLY A 517 -28.42 0.21 -5.55
N ASN A 518 -27.15 0.33 -5.97
CA ASN A 518 -26.03 -0.46 -5.44
C ASN A 518 -25.03 0.37 -4.61
N ARG A 519 -25.29 1.66 -4.41
CA ARG A 519 -24.39 2.59 -3.68
C ARG A 519 -24.53 2.49 -2.17
N LYS A 520 -25.59 1.87 -1.65
CA LYS A 520 -25.93 1.89 -0.21
C LYS A 520 -24.78 1.38 0.66
N ILE A 521 -24.25 0.19 0.39
CA ILE A 521 -23.15 -0.37 1.21
C ILE A 521 -21.88 0.48 1.11
N PRO A 522 -21.33 0.77 -0.09
CA PRO A 522 -20.12 1.60 -0.18
C PRO A 522 -20.27 2.97 0.47
N SER A 523 -21.44 3.60 0.40
CA SER A 523 -21.68 4.91 0.99
C SER A 523 -21.58 4.95 2.53
N TRP A 524 -21.74 3.84 3.21
CA TRP A 524 -21.57 3.72 4.66
C TRP A 524 -20.17 3.23 5.05
N VAL A 525 -19.55 2.40 4.21
CA VAL A 525 -18.24 1.78 4.52
C VAL A 525 -17.14 2.83 4.61
N TRP A 526 -17.01 3.73 3.63
CA TRP A 526 -15.90 4.68 3.61
C TRP A 526 -15.90 5.67 4.80
N PRO A 527 -17.05 6.22 5.25
CA PRO A 527 -17.04 7.07 6.43
C PRO A 527 -16.78 6.28 7.72
N ALA A 528 -17.28 5.03 7.80
CA ALA A 528 -16.98 4.14 8.91
C ALA A 528 -15.49 3.85 9.04
N CYS A 529 -14.78 3.68 7.92
CA CYS A 529 -13.32 3.56 7.92
C CYS A 529 -12.64 4.80 8.54
N PHE A 530 -13.09 6.02 8.24
CA PHE A 530 -12.55 7.23 8.86
C PHE A 530 -12.84 7.30 10.36
N VAL A 531 -14.03 6.86 10.81
CA VAL A 531 -14.32 6.74 12.25
C VAL A 531 -13.33 5.79 12.92
N LEU A 532 -13.06 4.63 12.31
CA LEU A 532 -12.11 3.66 12.85
C LEU A 532 -10.67 4.18 12.84
N ILE A 533 -10.25 4.87 11.77
CA ILE A 533 -8.92 5.50 11.69
C ILE A 533 -8.80 6.56 12.79
N GLY A 534 -9.80 7.44 12.94
CA GLY A 534 -9.80 8.46 13.98
C GLY A 534 -9.75 7.87 15.38
N ALA A 535 -10.48 6.78 15.64
CA ALA A 535 -10.44 6.06 16.92
C ALA A 535 -9.07 5.40 17.17
N ALA A 536 -8.44 4.85 16.12
CA ALA A 536 -7.09 4.30 16.23
C ALA A 536 -6.06 5.38 16.55
N LEU A 537 -6.13 6.53 15.88
CA LEU A 537 -5.27 7.69 16.15
C LEU A 537 -5.45 8.25 17.57
N LEU A 538 -6.69 8.29 18.10
CA LEU A 538 -6.97 8.71 19.47
C LEU A 538 -6.41 7.74 20.52
N ASN A 539 -6.09 6.53 20.14
CA ASN A 539 -5.50 5.53 21.02
C ASN A 539 -4.02 5.24 20.67
N TYR A 540 -3.43 6.09 19.84
CA TYR A 540 -2.02 5.97 19.43
C TYR A 540 -1.10 6.23 20.62
N ARG A 541 -0.05 5.43 20.73
CA ARG A 541 1.02 5.60 21.73
C ARG A 541 2.35 5.23 21.11
N GLU A 542 3.37 5.97 21.46
CA GLU A 542 4.71 5.76 20.96
C GLU A 542 5.63 5.11 22.00
N MET A 543 5.30 5.26 23.30
CA MET A 543 6.02 4.64 24.43
C MET A 543 5.16 3.72 25.25
#